data_4f15ba6c3cb5e5bec344469510c3ed3f
#
_entry.id   4f15ba6c3cb5e5bec344469510c3ed3f
#
_cell.length_a   1.000
_cell.length_b   1.000
_cell.length_c   1.000
_cell.angle_alpha   90.00
_cell.angle_beta   90.00
_cell.angle_gamma   90.00
#
_symmetry.space_group_name_H-M   'P 1'
#
loop_
_entity.id
_entity.type
_entity.pdbx_description
1 polymer ?
#
loop_
_entity_poly.entity_id
_entity_poly.type
_entity_poly.pdbx_seq_one_letter_code
_entity_poly.pdbx_strand_id
1 'polypeptide(L)'
;MQVSHTASAVNYVQVTGAATGAGPIISAQGSDTSAELRLRSKNVFNIRLQNGAGNDGLLVDMTSGTTLANYVSIAPKVAGTSPVISVLGTDTDIDLTLTPKGAGNVRFGTYTASALLAVAGYITIKDSGGTTRRLLVG
;
A
#
# COMPACT_ATOMS: atom_id res chain seq x y z
N MET A 1 29.24 -2.81 -4.30
CA MET A 1 28.22 -2.39 -3.32
C MET A 1 28.92 -1.52 -2.27
N GLN A 2 28.41 -0.31 -2.00
CA GLN A 2 28.92 0.52 -0.90
C GLN A 2 28.04 0.28 0.32
N VAL A 3 28.62 -0.15 1.44
CA VAL A 3 27.94 -0.30 2.72
C VAL A 3 28.49 0.76 3.66
N SER A 4 27.62 1.72 4.05
CA SER A 4 27.96 2.73 5.05
C SER A 4 27.59 2.21 6.44
N HIS A 5 28.45 2.42 7.41
CA HIS A 5 28.27 1.98 8.78
C HIS A 5 28.16 3.20 9.71
N THR A 6 27.17 3.19 10.59
CA THR A 6 27.00 4.18 11.65
C THR A 6 27.77 3.69 12.90
N ALA A 7 28.59 4.54 13.50
CA ALA A 7 29.28 4.21 14.75
C ALA A 7 28.25 3.78 15.83
N SER A 8 28.55 2.70 16.54
CA SER A 8 27.68 2.10 17.57
C SER A 8 26.32 1.62 17.06
N ALA A 9 26.19 1.29 15.75
CA ALA A 9 24.98 0.71 15.22
C ALA A 9 24.68 -0.64 15.88
N VAL A 10 23.50 -0.78 16.45
CA VAL A 10 22.99 -2.01 17.07
C VAL A 10 22.01 -2.75 16.16
N ASN A 11 21.42 -2.04 15.18
CA ASN A 11 20.51 -2.60 14.18
C ASN A 11 21.18 -2.58 12.79
N TYR A 12 20.93 -3.61 12.00
CA TYR A 12 21.53 -3.79 10.67
C TYR A 12 20.58 -4.51 9.71
N VAL A 13 20.90 -4.46 8.43
CA VAL A 13 20.22 -5.23 7.39
C VAL A 13 20.96 -6.55 7.17
N GLN A 14 20.26 -7.66 7.28
CA GLN A 14 20.75 -8.99 6.96
C GLN A 14 20.17 -9.46 5.63
N VAL A 15 21.03 -10.05 4.80
CA VAL A 15 20.63 -10.79 3.59
C VAL A 15 20.95 -12.26 3.83
N THR A 16 19.92 -13.10 3.82
CA THR A 16 20.06 -14.54 4.06
C THR A 16 19.75 -15.31 2.78
N GLY A 17 20.68 -16.16 2.35
CA GLY A 17 20.44 -17.09 1.25
C GLY A 17 19.44 -18.18 1.66
N ALA A 18 18.93 -18.90 0.66
CA ALA A 18 17.95 -19.98 0.87
C ALA A 18 18.36 -21.25 0.14
N ALA A 19 17.90 -22.41 0.63
CA ALA A 19 18.02 -23.68 -0.06
C ALA A 19 17.09 -23.74 -1.30
N THR A 20 17.28 -24.74 -2.14
CA THR A 20 16.43 -25.01 -3.30
C THR A 20 14.95 -25.05 -2.90
N GLY A 21 14.10 -24.31 -3.60
CA GLY A 21 12.67 -24.24 -3.35
C GLY A 21 12.23 -23.17 -2.34
N ALA A 22 13.18 -22.47 -1.69
CA ALA A 22 12.90 -21.35 -0.79
C ALA A 22 13.48 -20.03 -1.35
N GLY A 23 12.95 -18.88 -0.94
CA GLY A 23 13.42 -17.57 -1.36
C GLY A 23 14.42 -16.96 -0.38
N PRO A 24 15.44 -16.19 -0.85
CA PRO A 24 16.30 -15.42 0.02
C PRO A 24 15.52 -14.30 0.74
N ILE A 25 16.03 -13.86 1.89
CA ILE A 25 15.36 -12.89 2.76
C ILE A 25 16.27 -11.67 2.96
N ILE A 26 15.66 -10.48 2.91
CA ILE A 26 16.25 -9.22 3.39
C ILE A 26 15.48 -8.81 4.65
N SER A 27 16.16 -8.70 5.78
CA SER A 27 15.54 -8.44 7.08
C SER A 27 16.28 -7.37 7.87
N ALA A 28 15.52 -6.63 8.71
CA ALA A 28 16.09 -5.84 9.79
C ALA A 28 16.42 -6.76 10.96
N GLN A 29 17.64 -6.63 11.51
CA GLN A 29 18.15 -7.41 12.63
C GLN A 29 18.83 -6.47 13.62
N GLY A 30 19.05 -6.93 14.85
CA GLY A 30 19.76 -6.14 15.86
C GLY A 30 19.43 -6.54 17.29
N SER A 31 19.94 -5.77 18.26
CA SER A 31 19.70 -5.99 19.69
C SER A 31 18.49 -5.23 20.25
N ASP A 32 17.90 -4.31 19.48
CA ASP A 32 16.66 -3.65 19.90
C ASP A 32 15.49 -4.63 19.85
N THR A 33 14.49 -4.41 20.70
CA THR A 33 13.28 -5.25 20.76
C THR A 33 12.52 -5.26 19.44
N SER A 34 12.59 -4.17 18.65
CA SER A 34 11.98 -4.05 17.33
C SER A 34 12.77 -3.09 16.44
N ALA A 35 12.87 -3.42 15.15
CA ALA A 35 13.52 -2.57 14.15
C ALA A 35 12.75 -2.59 12.85
N GLU A 36 12.64 -1.43 12.19
CA GLU A 36 11.99 -1.30 10.88
C GLU A 36 13.00 -1.57 9.75
N LEU A 37 12.54 -2.22 8.69
CA LEU A 37 13.27 -2.24 7.41
C LEU A 37 12.79 -1.06 6.55
N ARG A 38 13.67 -0.11 6.27
CA ARG A 38 13.37 1.08 5.47
C ARG A 38 14.01 0.99 4.09
N LEU A 39 13.19 0.98 3.05
CA LEU A 39 13.63 1.12 1.66
C LEU A 39 13.43 2.59 1.24
N ARG A 40 14.49 3.25 0.77
CA ARG A 40 14.46 4.66 0.41
C ARG A 40 15.07 4.88 -0.97
N SER A 41 14.34 5.54 -1.84
CA SER A 41 14.87 6.03 -3.12
C SER A 41 15.75 7.26 -2.91
N LYS A 42 16.59 7.60 -3.89
CA LYS A 42 17.34 8.85 -3.92
C LYS A 42 16.48 9.96 -4.50
N ASN A 43 16.31 11.07 -3.77
CA ASN A 43 15.46 12.21 -4.15
C ASN A 43 13.99 11.78 -4.40
N VAL A 44 13.35 12.34 -5.43
CA VAL A 44 11.95 12.12 -5.83
C VAL A 44 11.83 10.99 -6.86
N PHE A 45 12.33 9.78 -6.56
CA PHE A 45 12.26 8.62 -7.44
C PHE A 45 11.45 7.48 -6.82
N ASN A 46 11.03 6.54 -7.66
CA ASN A 46 10.13 5.46 -7.30
C ASN A 46 10.84 4.29 -6.60
N ILE A 47 10.08 3.51 -5.82
CA ILE A 47 10.46 2.15 -5.40
C ILE A 47 9.66 1.17 -6.24
N ARG A 48 10.32 0.17 -6.86
CA ARG A 48 9.71 -0.80 -7.76
C ARG A 48 9.96 -2.22 -7.29
N LEU A 49 8.92 -3.03 -7.27
CA LEU A 49 9.01 -4.48 -7.16
C LEU A 49 8.76 -5.07 -8.55
N GLN A 50 9.74 -5.80 -9.08
CA GLN A 50 9.74 -6.28 -10.46
C GLN A 50 9.91 -7.80 -10.51
N ASN A 51 9.42 -8.41 -11.60
CA ASN A 51 9.70 -9.82 -11.91
C ASN A 51 11.10 -9.98 -12.54
N GLY A 52 11.53 -11.24 -12.80
CA GLY A 52 12.83 -11.54 -13.38
C GLY A 52 13.07 -10.99 -14.80
N ALA A 53 12.01 -10.55 -15.50
CA ALA A 53 12.08 -9.91 -16.82
C ALA A 53 12.10 -8.36 -16.74
N GLY A 54 12.10 -7.78 -15.50
CA GLY A 54 12.13 -6.34 -15.30
C GLY A 54 10.76 -5.64 -15.40
N ASN A 55 9.66 -6.40 -15.49
CA ASN A 55 8.31 -5.80 -15.50
C ASN A 55 7.86 -5.44 -14.08
N ASP A 56 7.22 -4.27 -13.94
CA ASP A 56 6.71 -3.78 -12.67
C ASP A 56 5.51 -4.61 -12.20
N GLY A 57 5.59 -5.17 -10.99
CA GLY A 57 4.47 -5.76 -10.27
C GLY A 57 3.84 -4.76 -9.30
N LEU A 58 4.65 -3.91 -8.66
CA LEU A 58 4.21 -2.79 -7.83
C LEU A 58 5.16 -1.61 -8.01
N LEU A 59 4.58 -0.45 -8.26
CA LEU A 59 5.28 0.83 -8.29
C LEU A 59 4.77 1.68 -7.10
N VAL A 60 5.68 2.07 -6.20
CA VAL A 60 5.42 3.11 -5.21
C VAL A 60 5.99 4.42 -5.78
N ASP A 61 5.09 5.26 -6.29
CA ASP A 61 5.47 6.53 -6.91
C ASP A 61 5.72 7.59 -5.84
N MET A 62 6.96 8.09 -5.81
CA MET A 62 7.40 9.14 -4.88
C MET A 62 7.76 10.43 -5.63
N THR A 63 7.28 10.61 -6.87
CA THR A 63 7.66 11.74 -7.73
C THR A 63 6.80 12.99 -7.53
N SER A 64 5.74 12.93 -6.70
CA SER A 64 4.82 14.05 -6.47
C SER A 64 5.45 15.27 -5.79
N GLY A 65 6.67 15.15 -5.26
CA GLY A 65 7.39 16.26 -4.61
C GLY A 65 8.36 15.81 -3.54
N THR A 66 9.08 16.75 -2.96
CA THR A 66 10.05 16.49 -1.88
C THR A 66 9.41 16.44 -0.48
N THR A 67 8.21 16.99 -0.32
CA THR A 67 7.44 16.98 0.93
C THR A 67 6.12 16.26 0.71
N LEU A 68 6.09 14.98 1.07
CA LEU A 68 4.87 14.16 1.01
C LEU A 68 4.19 14.22 2.38
N ALA A 69 2.96 14.75 2.41
CA ALA A 69 2.18 14.93 3.63
C ALA A 69 1.18 13.78 3.86
N ASN A 70 0.63 13.23 2.77
CA ASN A 70 -0.43 12.22 2.80
C ASN A 70 0.05 10.92 2.16
N TYR A 71 -0.35 9.78 2.72
CA TYR A 71 0.10 8.46 2.26
C TYR A 71 -0.93 7.37 2.51
N VAL A 72 -0.79 6.27 1.79
CA VAL A 72 -1.60 5.06 1.97
C VAL A 72 -0.94 4.15 3.00
N SER A 73 -1.73 3.67 3.95
CA SER A 73 -1.35 2.66 4.93
C SER A 73 -2.07 1.35 4.63
N ILE A 74 -1.32 0.25 4.60
CA ILE A 74 -1.85 -1.11 4.48
C ILE A 74 -1.55 -1.83 5.79
N ALA A 75 -2.58 -2.12 6.57
CA ALA A 75 -2.47 -2.70 7.90
C ALA A 75 -3.06 -4.12 7.94
N PRO A 76 -2.21 -5.18 8.05
CA PRO A 76 -2.69 -6.50 8.38
C PRO A 76 -3.31 -6.50 9.79
N LYS A 77 -4.19 -7.45 10.06
CA LYS A 77 -4.85 -7.59 11.36
C LYS A 77 -4.77 -9.03 11.87
N VAL A 78 -5.01 -9.21 13.16
CA VAL A 78 -5.09 -10.54 13.78
C VAL A 78 -6.32 -11.30 13.29
N ALA A 79 -6.33 -12.63 13.48
CA ALA A 79 -7.46 -13.47 13.13
C ALA A 79 -8.78 -12.95 13.73
N GLY A 80 -9.86 -13.00 12.95
CA GLY A 80 -11.17 -12.47 13.33
C GLY A 80 -11.40 -11.00 13.06
N THR A 81 -10.38 -10.26 12.56
CA THR A 81 -10.51 -8.85 12.15
C THR A 81 -10.05 -8.65 10.70
N SER A 82 -10.63 -7.68 10.00
CA SER A 82 -10.33 -7.43 8.59
C SER A 82 -9.07 -6.58 8.43
N PRO A 83 -8.18 -6.88 7.46
CA PRO A 83 -7.10 -5.96 7.08
C PRO A 83 -7.67 -4.65 6.54
N VAL A 84 -6.91 -3.57 6.66
CA VAL A 84 -7.35 -2.22 6.32
C VAL A 84 -6.39 -1.58 5.32
N ILE A 85 -6.94 -0.90 4.32
CA ILE A 85 -6.25 0.08 3.49
C ILE A 85 -6.81 1.44 3.91
N SER A 86 -5.97 2.33 4.41
CA SER A 86 -6.34 3.66 4.88
C SER A 86 -5.43 4.74 4.32
N VAL A 87 -5.89 5.98 4.35
CA VAL A 87 -5.07 7.16 4.07
C VAL A 87 -4.77 7.87 5.38
N LEU A 88 -3.53 8.30 5.53
CA LEU A 88 -2.99 9.00 6.70
C LEU A 88 -2.20 10.21 6.23
N GLY A 89 -2.07 11.22 7.07
CA GLY A 89 -1.31 12.42 6.75
C GLY A 89 -1.57 13.58 7.69
N THR A 90 -1.14 14.78 7.28
CA THR A 90 -1.27 16.02 8.06
C THR A 90 -2.49 16.83 7.70
N ASP A 91 -3.12 16.57 6.56
CA ASP A 91 -4.35 17.25 6.17
C ASP A 91 -5.55 16.73 6.98
N THR A 92 -6.52 17.60 7.23
CA THR A 92 -7.72 17.27 8.02
C THR A 92 -8.60 16.24 7.32
N ASP A 93 -8.75 16.40 6.01
CA ASP A 93 -9.60 15.54 5.17
C ASP A 93 -8.78 14.98 4.00
N ILE A 94 -8.71 13.65 3.88
CA ILE A 94 -7.94 12.96 2.84
C ILE A 94 -8.82 11.87 2.20
N ASP A 95 -9.06 11.98 0.91
CA ASP A 95 -9.78 10.95 0.15
C ASP A 95 -8.84 9.84 -0.34
N LEU A 96 -9.28 8.58 -0.30
CA LEU A 96 -8.65 7.48 -1.02
C LEU A 96 -9.21 7.40 -2.43
N THR A 97 -8.41 7.75 -3.43
CA THR A 97 -8.81 7.68 -4.84
C THR A 97 -8.35 6.37 -5.48
N LEU A 98 -9.27 5.61 -6.05
CA LEU A 98 -9.00 4.40 -6.84
C LEU A 98 -9.33 4.71 -8.31
N THR A 99 -8.30 4.88 -9.15
CA THR A 99 -8.47 5.28 -10.56
C THR A 99 -8.05 4.15 -11.50
N PRO A 100 -9.01 3.44 -12.14
CA PRO A 100 -8.71 2.51 -13.21
C PRO A 100 -8.12 3.21 -14.44
N LYS A 101 -7.38 2.47 -15.26
CA LYS A 101 -6.82 2.98 -16.52
C LYS A 101 -7.84 2.88 -17.66
N GLY A 102 -7.99 3.95 -18.44
CA GLY A 102 -8.85 4.00 -19.62
C GLY A 102 -10.31 3.74 -19.28
N ALA A 103 -10.94 2.82 -19.98
CA ALA A 103 -12.33 2.39 -19.76
C ALA A 103 -12.49 1.29 -18.68
N GLY A 104 -11.44 1.02 -17.89
CA GLY A 104 -11.49 0.04 -16.80
C GLY A 104 -12.40 0.48 -15.64
N ASN A 105 -12.74 -0.45 -14.74
CA ASN A 105 -13.57 -0.20 -13.56
C ASN A 105 -12.94 -0.79 -12.30
N VAL A 106 -13.24 -0.21 -11.14
CA VAL A 106 -13.01 -0.85 -9.85
C VAL A 106 -14.03 -1.97 -9.69
N ARG A 107 -13.56 -3.20 -9.42
CA ARG A 107 -14.42 -4.37 -9.25
C ARG A 107 -14.51 -4.74 -7.78
N PHE A 108 -15.73 -4.89 -7.28
CA PHE A 108 -16.03 -5.41 -5.94
C PHE A 108 -16.65 -6.79 -6.09
N GLY A 109 -16.07 -7.82 -5.52
CA GLY A 109 -16.58 -9.16 -5.36
C GLY A 109 -17.53 -9.72 -6.42
N THR A 110 -18.27 -10.77 -6.06
CA THR A 110 -19.27 -11.40 -6.92
C THR A 110 -20.61 -10.67 -6.77
N TYR A 111 -21.21 -10.26 -7.90
CA TYR A 111 -22.59 -9.77 -7.93
C TYR A 111 -23.57 -10.93 -7.87
N THR A 112 -24.53 -10.86 -6.96
CA THR A 112 -25.69 -11.76 -6.92
C THR A 112 -26.94 -10.96 -7.18
N ALA A 113 -27.69 -11.30 -8.24
CA ALA A 113 -28.94 -10.63 -8.56
C ALA A 113 -29.99 -10.94 -7.49
N SER A 114 -30.69 -9.88 -7.03
CA SER A 114 -31.89 -10.03 -6.18
C SER A 114 -33.07 -9.35 -6.82
N ALA A 115 -34.20 -10.04 -6.87
CA ALA A 115 -35.42 -9.53 -7.53
C ALA A 115 -36.21 -8.50 -6.69
N LEU A 116 -35.95 -8.41 -5.39
CA LEU A 116 -36.72 -7.58 -4.46
C LEU A 116 -35.79 -7.00 -3.37
N LEU A 117 -35.09 -5.92 -3.68
CA LEU A 117 -34.42 -5.11 -2.68
C LEU A 117 -35.14 -3.75 -2.55
N ALA A 118 -35.87 -3.59 -1.44
CA ALA A 118 -36.22 -2.25 -1.00
C ALA A 118 -34.91 -1.53 -0.63
N VAL A 119 -34.62 -0.39 -1.27
CA VAL A 119 -33.46 0.43 -0.92
C VAL A 119 -33.67 0.97 0.50
N ALA A 120 -32.92 0.43 1.46
CA ALA A 120 -33.02 0.79 2.87
C ALA A 120 -31.96 1.83 3.31
N GLY A 121 -30.92 2.04 2.49
CA GLY A 121 -29.83 2.96 2.81
C GLY A 121 -28.94 3.31 1.61
N TYR A 122 -27.86 4.04 1.89
CA TYR A 122 -26.85 4.36 0.89
C TYR A 122 -25.46 4.49 1.52
N ILE A 123 -24.44 4.22 0.70
CA ILE A 123 -23.05 4.57 1.01
C ILE A 123 -22.71 5.84 0.22
N THR A 124 -22.11 6.81 0.89
CA THR A 124 -21.63 8.03 0.25
C THR A 124 -20.28 7.75 -0.41
N ILE A 125 -20.17 8.07 -1.70
CA ILE A 125 -18.93 8.00 -2.47
C ILE A 125 -18.70 9.35 -3.17
N LYS A 126 -17.48 9.63 -3.62
CA LYS A 126 -17.21 10.77 -4.52
C LYS A 126 -16.91 10.25 -5.93
N ASP A 127 -17.38 10.97 -6.95
CA ASP A 127 -16.98 10.72 -8.34
C ASP A 127 -15.61 11.34 -8.64
N SER A 128 -15.07 11.13 -9.84
CA SER A 128 -13.76 11.64 -10.27
C SER A 128 -13.63 13.16 -10.25
N GLY A 129 -14.74 13.89 -10.26
CA GLY A 129 -14.80 15.34 -10.12
C GLY A 129 -14.95 15.81 -8.67
N GLY A 130 -14.92 14.89 -7.69
CA GLY A 130 -15.08 15.20 -6.26
C GLY A 130 -16.53 15.42 -5.82
N THR A 131 -17.52 15.24 -6.72
CA THR A 131 -18.93 15.40 -6.38
C THR A 131 -19.42 14.21 -5.58
N THR A 132 -20.10 14.49 -4.47
CA THR A 132 -20.72 13.46 -3.63
C THR A 132 -21.84 12.74 -4.35
N ARG A 133 -21.80 11.41 -4.39
CA ARG A 133 -22.80 10.52 -4.96
C ARG A 133 -23.28 9.52 -3.91
N ARG A 134 -24.39 8.88 -4.16
CA ARG A 134 -24.94 7.84 -3.30
C ARG A 134 -24.93 6.49 -4.02
N LEU A 135 -24.26 5.51 -3.44
CA LEU A 135 -24.40 4.11 -3.84
C LEU A 135 -25.57 3.53 -3.01
N LEU A 136 -26.67 3.21 -3.67
CA LEU A 136 -27.85 2.66 -3.02
C LEU A 136 -27.56 1.23 -2.55
N VAL A 137 -27.91 0.92 -1.32
CA VAL A 137 -27.78 -0.41 -0.71
C VAL A 137 -29.13 -0.81 -0.09
N GLY A 138 -29.50 -2.05 -0.30
CA GLY A 138 -30.73 -2.65 0.20
C GLY A 138 -30.45 -3.98 0.87
#